data_ea6d65d673b77ab7df7b2023b973d009
#
_entry.id   ea6d65d673b77ab7df7b2023b973d009
#
_cell.length_a   1.000
_cell.length_b   1.000
_cell.length_c   1.000
_cell.angle_alpha   90.00
_cell.angle_beta   90.00
_cell.angle_gamma   90.00
#
_symmetry.space_group_name_H-M   'P 1'
#
loop_
_entity.id
_entity.type
_entity.pdbx_description
1 polymer ?
#
loop_
_entity_poly.entity_id
_entity_poly.type
_entity_poly.pdbx_seq_one_letter_code
_entity_poly.pdbx_strand_id
1 'polypeptide(L)'
;MSRISREKGFYKKLFLSTFYISSCTFGGGFVIIPLMRKKFVKEYKWIKDSLMLDLIAIAQSSPGAIAVNAAIIIGYRLSGLIGATVAAIATVLPPLLILSIVSLFYLTFRDNIVVNVIMKGMQTGVAAVIIDVVITMVSQIFMMKKKIHILMIIFVFIATYFFKINIIFIIIICGILGALYNTSKRRK
;
A
#
# COMPACT_ATOMS: atom_id res chain seq x y z
N MET A 1 -24.60 -8.57 -8.63
CA MET A 1 -24.54 -7.09 -8.69
C MET A 1 -25.10 -6.55 -7.40
N SER A 2 -24.31 -5.85 -6.60
CA SER A 2 -24.77 -5.32 -5.31
C SER A 2 -25.78 -4.19 -5.54
N ARG A 3 -26.73 -4.01 -4.59
CA ARG A 3 -27.71 -2.90 -4.60
C ARG A 3 -27.05 -1.52 -4.76
N ILE A 4 -25.81 -1.39 -4.38
CA ILE A 4 -24.99 -0.17 -4.33
C ILE A 4 -24.68 0.37 -5.73
N SER A 5 -24.46 -0.50 -6.71
CA SER A 5 -24.13 -0.08 -8.09
C SER A 5 -25.31 0.58 -8.84
N ARG A 6 -26.51 0.59 -8.25
CA ARG A 6 -27.71 1.20 -8.81
C ARG A 6 -27.96 2.65 -8.35
N GLU A 7 -27.19 3.17 -7.40
CA GLU A 7 -27.30 4.58 -7.01
C GLU A 7 -26.88 5.51 -8.15
N LYS A 8 -27.70 6.53 -8.43
CA LYS A 8 -27.33 7.58 -9.39
C LYS A 8 -26.02 8.25 -8.93
N GLY A 9 -25.01 8.21 -9.81
CA GLY A 9 -23.69 8.81 -9.52
C GLY A 9 -22.70 7.93 -8.75
N PHE A 10 -22.98 6.63 -8.55
CA PHE A 10 -22.09 5.70 -7.86
C PHE A 10 -20.66 5.73 -8.44
N TYR A 11 -20.50 5.57 -9.75
CA TYR A 11 -19.19 5.57 -10.41
C TYR A 11 -18.45 6.90 -10.24
N LYS A 12 -19.19 8.02 -10.28
CA LYS A 12 -18.61 9.34 -10.00
C LYS A 12 -18.10 9.45 -8.56
N LYS A 13 -18.89 8.98 -7.58
CA LYS A 13 -18.48 8.95 -6.17
C LYS A 13 -17.27 8.02 -5.97
N LEU A 14 -17.27 6.84 -6.58
CA LEU A 14 -16.16 5.90 -6.52
C LEU A 14 -14.89 6.52 -7.11
N PHE A 15 -14.99 7.10 -8.31
CA PHE A 15 -13.87 7.75 -8.99
C PHE A 15 -13.30 8.90 -8.15
N LEU A 16 -14.14 9.87 -7.76
CA LEU A 16 -13.68 11.05 -7.01
C LEU A 16 -13.08 10.68 -5.66
N SER A 17 -13.67 9.71 -4.96
CA SER A 17 -13.14 9.29 -3.65
C SER A 17 -11.79 8.61 -3.78
N THR A 18 -11.64 7.70 -4.75
CA THR A 18 -10.39 7.00 -5.00
C THR A 18 -9.32 7.95 -5.52
N PHE A 19 -9.67 8.86 -6.41
CA PHE A 19 -8.80 9.91 -6.92
C PHE A 19 -8.29 10.82 -5.79
N TYR A 20 -9.19 11.30 -4.94
CA TYR A 20 -8.83 12.14 -3.80
C TYR A 20 -7.91 11.42 -2.82
N ILE A 21 -8.25 10.16 -2.46
CA ILE A 21 -7.43 9.35 -1.56
C ILE A 21 -6.03 9.16 -2.16
N SER A 22 -5.92 8.84 -3.45
CA SER A 22 -4.64 8.67 -4.13
C SER A 22 -3.83 9.97 -4.18
N SER A 23 -4.49 11.12 -4.44
CA SER A 23 -3.83 12.44 -4.48
C SER A 23 -3.26 12.86 -3.13
N CYS A 24 -3.93 12.50 -2.03
CA CYS A 24 -3.57 12.91 -0.68
C CYS A 24 -2.72 11.88 0.07
N THR A 25 -2.37 10.76 -0.58
CA THR A 25 -1.61 9.70 0.09
C THR A 25 -0.12 9.84 -0.21
N PHE A 26 0.63 10.20 0.81
CA PHE A 26 2.09 10.22 0.81
C PHE A 26 2.60 9.12 1.75
N GLY A 27 3.72 8.46 1.41
CA GLY A 27 4.33 7.45 2.29
C GLY A 27 4.01 5.99 1.95
N GLY A 28 3.41 5.74 0.77
CA GLY A 28 3.26 4.38 0.24
C GLY A 28 1.92 3.69 0.51
N GLY A 29 1.79 2.45 0.03
CA GLY A 29 0.52 1.71 -0.02
C GLY A 29 -0.12 1.42 1.34
N PHE A 30 0.63 1.44 2.43
CA PHE A 30 0.07 1.19 3.76
C PHE A 30 -0.76 2.38 4.29
N VAL A 31 -0.43 3.60 3.92
CA VAL A 31 -1.15 4.81 4.36
C VAL A 31 -2.52 4.93 3.67
N ILE A 32 -2.65 4.43 2.45
CA ILE A 32 -3.91 4.48 1.70
C ILE A 32 -5.01 3.60 2.31
N ILE A 33 -4.62 2.50 2.97
CA ILE A 33 -5.55 1.51 3.53
C ILE A 33 -6.48 2.12 4.60
N PRO A 34 -5.98 2.81 5.64
CA PRO A 34 -6.82 3.49 6.61
C PRO A 34 -7.76 4.52 5.98
N LEU A 35 -7.31 5.25 4.95
CA LEU A 35 -8.11 6.24 4.24
C LEU A 35 -9.25 5.57 3.45
N MET A 36 -8.97 4.48 2.74
CA MET A 36 -9.99 3.70 2.05
C MET A 36 -10.99 3.10 3.03
N ARG A 37 -10.54 2.56 4.18
CA ARG A 37 -11.41 2.05 5.23
C ARG A 37 -12.30 3.16 5.79
N LYS A 38 -11.75 4.33 6.10
CA LYS A 38 -12.53 5.48 6.54
C LYS A 38 -13.61 5.82 5.52
N LYS A 39 -13.26 5.90 4.23
CA LYS A 39 -14.18 6.34 3.17
C LYS A 39 -15.25 5.29 2.85
N PHE A 40 -14.84 4.04 2.56
CA PHE A 40 -15.76 3.02 2.04
C PHE A 40 -16.50 2.23 3.14
N VAL A 41 -15.93 2.13 4.36
CA VAL A 41 -16.58 1.43 5.47
C VAL A 41 -17.32 2.40 6.38
N LYS A 42 -16.66 3.48 6.85
CA LYS A 42 -17.26 4.36 7.86
C LYS A 42 -18.19 5.40 7.25
N GLU A 43 -17.78 6.11 6.18
CA GLU A 43 -18.55 7.18 5.57
C GLU A 43 -19.64 6.64 4.63
N TYR A 44 -19.26 5.87 3.61
CA TYR A 44 -20.22 5.38 2.61
C TYR A 44 -20.95 4.11 3.05
N LYS A 45 -20.38 3.35 3.99
CA LYS A 45 -20.92 2.06 4.45
C LYS A 45 -21.17 1.07 3.30
N TRP A 46 -20.37 1.18 2.24
CA TRP A 46 -20.48 0.30 1.08
C TRP A 46 -19.89 -1.09 1.34
N ILE A 47 -18.94 -1.19 2.27
CA ILE A 47 -18.21 -2.41 2.60
C ILE A 47 -18.26 -2.60 4.12
N LYS A 48 -18.51 -3.84 4.57
CA LYS A 48 -18.38 -4.23 5.98
C LYS A 48 -16.91 -4.26 6.37
N ASP A 49 -16.62 -3.94 7.62
CA ASP A 49 -15.24 -3.84 8.13
C ASP A 49 -14.46 -5.16 8.01
N SER A 50 -15.09 -6.30 8.34
CA SER A 50 -14.48 -7.63 8.18
C SER A 50 -14.10 -7.91 6.73
N LEU A 51 -15.00 -7.62 5.78
CA LEU A 51 -14.73 -7.82 4.36
C LEU A 51 -13.61 -6.89 3.86
N MET A 52 -13.53 -5.66 4.38
CA MET A 52 -12.46 -4.73 4.03
C MET A 52 -11.08 -5.27 4.42
N LEU A 53 -10.97 -5.93 5.57
CA LEU A 53 -9.71 -6.56 6.00
C LEU A 53 -9.31 -7.71 5.06
N ASP A 54 -10.26 -8.53 4.63
CA ASP A 54 -9.99 -9.60 3.67
C ASP A 54 -9.52 -9.06 2.32
N LEU A 55 -10.17 -8.00 1.79
CA LEU A 55 -9.79 -7.36 0.54
C LEU A 55 -8.39 -6.76 0.60
N ILE A 56 -8.04 -6.16 1.74
CA ILE A 56 -6.69 -5.62 1.98
C ILE A 56 -5.65 -6.73 2.02
N ALA A 57 -5.93 -7.85 2.69
CA ALA A 57 -5.03 -9.00 2.74
C ALA A 57 -4.74 -9.55 1.33
N ILE A 58 -5.76 -9.65 0.49
CA ILE A 58 -5.60 -10.05 -0.92
C ILE A 58 -4.75 -9.03 -1.69
N ALA A 59 -5.01 -7.72 -1.51
CA ALA A 59 -4.25 -6.66 -2.16
C ALA A 59 -2.77 -6.67 -1.79
N GLN A 60 -2.46 -6.98 -0.53
CA GLN A 60 -1.08 -7.10 -0.04
C GLN A 60 -0.38 -8.36 -0.55
N SER A 61 -1.13 -9.42 -0.82
CA SER A 61 -0.60 -10.68 -1.37
C SER A 61 -0.34 -10.60 -2.87
N SER A 62 -0.89 -9.59 -3.55
CA SER A 62 -0.74 -9.40 -4.99
C SER A 62 0.51 -8.60 -5.31
N PRO A 63 1.31 -8.99 -6.32
CA PRO A 63 2.48 -8.21 -6.73
C PRO A 63 2.07 -6.84 -7.28
N GLY A 64 2.88 -5.81 -7.01
CA GLY A 64 2.65 -4.45 -7.51
C GLY A 64 2.33 -3.43 -6.42
N ALA A 65 1.84 -2.27 -6.83
CA ALA A 65 1.50 -1.18 -5.92
C ALA A 65 0.26 -1.50 -5.09
N ILE A 66 0.43 -1.66 -3.77
CA ILE A 66 -0.66 -2.01 -2.83
C ILE A 66 -1.86 -1.07 -2.98
N ALA A 67 -1.61 0.22 -3.19
CA ALA A 67 -2.65 1.23 -3.39
C ALA A 67 -3.55 0.92 -4.60
N VAL A 68 -2.92 0.57 -5.74
CA VAL A 68 -3.62 0.23 -6.98
C VAL A 68 -4.34 -1.10 -6.83
N ASN A 69 -3.67 -2.11 -6.27
CA ASN A 69 -4.26 -3.43 -6.03
C ASN A 69 -5.50 -3.32 -5.11
N ALA A 70 -5.40 -2.57 -4.01
CA ALA A 70 -6.52 -2.36 -3.09
C ALA A 70 -7.69 -1.65 -3.79
N ALA A 71 -7.42 -0.60 -4.56
CA ALA A 71 -8.45 0.12 -5.29
C ALA A 71 -9.18 -0.77 -6.32
N ILE A 72 -8.41 -1.57 -7.08
CA ILE A 72 -8.96 -2.52 -8.07
C ILE A 72 -9.86 -3.54 -7.38
N ILE A 73 -9.39 -4.18 -6.30
CA ILE A 73 -10.11 -5.24 -5.60
C ILE A 73 -11.38 -4.68 -4.94
N ILE A 74 -11.30 -3.49 -4.33
CA ILE A 74 -12.46 -2.80 -3.75
C ILE A 74 -13.46 -2.45 -4.87
N GLY A 75 -13.00 -1.85 -5.97
CA GLY A 75 -13.83 -1.50 -7.11
C GLY A 75 -14.53 -2.71 -7.73
N TYR A 76 -13.78 -3.81 -7.88
CA TYR A 76 -14.32 -5.09 -8.35
C TYR A 76 -15.39 -5.64 -7.43
N ARG A 77 -15.17 -5.60 -6.13
CA ARG A 77 -16.14 -6.06 -5.14
C ARG A 77 -17.43 -5.25 -5.14
N LEU A 78 -17.34 -3.95 -5.40
CA LEU A 78 -18.48 -3.04 -5.42
C LEU A 78 -19.30 -3.15 -6.70
N SER A 79 -18.67 -3.24 -7.86
CA SER A 79 -19.37 -3.17 -9.17
C SER A 79 -18.70 -4.00 -10.29
N GLY A 80 -18.03 -5.09 -9.95
CA GLY A 80 -17.40 -5.98 -10.93
C GLY A 80 -16.30 -5.28 -11.75
N LEU A 81 -16.11 -5.71 -12.99
CA LEU A 81 -15.05 -5.20 -13.86
C LEU A 81 -15.12 -3.69 -14.09
N ILE A 82 -16.31 -3.12 -14.25
CA ILE A 82 -16.48 -1.67 -14.45
C ILE A 82 -16.01 -0.91 -13.19
N GLY A 83 -16.36 -1.40 -11.99
CA GLY A 83 -15.88 -0.80 -10.75
C GLY A 83 -14.36 -0.89 -10.60
N ALA A 84 -13.77 -2.03 -10.99
CA ALA A 84 -12.32 -2.23 -10.97
C ALA A 84 -11.59 -1.26 -11.90
N THR A 85 -12.04 -1.10 -13.14
CA THR A 85 -11.43 -0.19 -14.12
C THR A 85 -11.55 1.27 -13.70
N VAL A 86 -12.72 1.69 -13.20
CA VAL A 86 -12.94 3.06 -12.68
C VAL A 86 -12.00 3.34 -11.50
N ALA A 87 -11.87 2.42 -10.55
CA ALA A 87 -11.01 2.58 -9.40
C ALA A 87 -9.52 2.56 -9.77
N ALA A 88 -9.11 1.71 -10.73
CA ALA A 88 -7.74 1.65 -11.23
C ALA A 88 -7.32 2.98 -11.86
N ILE A 89 -8.14 3.49 -12.79
CA ILE A 89 -7.88 4.77 -13.47
C ILE A 89 -7.84 5.91 -12.44
N ALA A 90 -8.80 5.96 -11.52
CA ALA A 90 -8.85 6.98 -10.49
C ALA A 90 -7.63 6.98 -9.57
N THR A 91 -7.03 5.80 -9.30
CA THR A 91 -5.85 5.70 -8.45
C THR A 91 -4.56 6.09 -9.17
N VAL A 92 -4.45 5.75 -10.46
CA VAL A 92 -3.22 5.97 -11.25
C VAL A 92 -3.15 7.40 -11.79
N LEU A 93 -4.29 8.02 -12.09
CA LEU A 93 -4.35 9.36 -12.68
C LEU A 93 -3.63 10.45 -11.86
N PRO A 94 -3.83 10.58 -10.53
CA PRO A 94 -3.18 11.66 -9.76
C PRO A 94 -1.64 11.62 -9.84
N PRO A 95 -0.96 10.51 -9.51
CA PRO A 95 0.49 10.47 -9.60
C PRO A 95 0.99 10.65 -11.04
N LEU A 96 0.26 10.14 -12.04
CA LEU A 96 0.61 10.31 -13.44
C LEU A 96 0.54 11.79 -13.84
N LEU A 97 -0.54 12.50 -13.50
CA LEU A 97 -0.68 13.92 -13.81
C LEU A 97 0.38 14.77 -13.10
N ILE A 98 0.62 14.51 -11.80
CA ILE A 98 1.63 15.25 -11.03
C ILE A 98 3.01 15.05 -11.65
N LEU A 99 3.40 13.80 -11.93
CA LEU A 99 4.71 13.51 -12.52
C LEU A 99 4.84 14.08 -13.95
N SER A 100 3.77 14.05 -14.75
CA SER A 100 3.78 14.63 -16.09
C SER A 100 3.99 16.14 -16.04
N ILE A 101 3.29 16.86 -15.15
CA ILE A 101 3.45 18.30 -14.97
C ILE A 101 4.87 18.62 -14.48
N VAL A 102 5.35 17.91 -13.46
CA VAL A 102 6.71 18.10 -12.93
C VAL A 102 7.76 17.84 -14.01
N SER A 103 7.56 16.84 -14.86
CA SER A 103 8.47 16.52 -15.96
C SER A 103 8.58 17.64 -16.99
N LEU A 104 7.48 18.33 -17.31
CA LEU A 104 7.50 19.46 -18.25
C LEU A 104 8.36 20.63 -17.76
N PHE A 105 8.39 20.85 -16.45
CA PHE A 105 9.14 21.94 -15.83
C PHE A 105 10.48 21.50 -15.25
N TYR A 106 10.86 20.22 -15.44
CA TYR A 106 12.04 19.62 -14.80
C TYR A 106 13.34 20.39 -15.07
N LEU A 107 13.57 20.82 -16.31
CA LEU A 107 14.77 21.56 -16.69
C LEU A 107 14.85 22.93 -15.98
N THR A 108 13.73 23.58 -15.76
CA THR A 108 13.65 24.88 -15.06
C THR A 108 13.84 24.72 -13.55
N PHE A 109 13.38 23.60 -12.99
CA PHE A 109 13.46 23.34 -11.54
C PHE A 109 14.79 22.77 -11.11
N ARG A 110 15.44 21.99 -11.96
CA ARG A 110 16.65 21.22 -11.64
C ARG A 110 17.79 22.10 -11.12
N ASP A 111 17.98 23.28 -11.70
CA ASP A 111 19.10 24.17 -11.40
C ASP A 111 18.73 25.28 -10.41
N ASN A 112 17.49 25.32 -9.94
CA ASN A 112 17.01 26.31 -8.98
C ASN A 112 17.33 25.90 -7.54
N ILE A 113 18.11 26.72 -6.83
CA ILE A 113 18.55 26.47 -5.46
C ILE A 113 17.37 26.32 -4.51
N VAL A 114 16.32 27.16 -4.65
CA VAL A 114 15.14 27.11 -3.79
C VAL A 114 14.39 25.80 -3.94
N VAL A 115 14.20 25.34 -5.19
CA VAL A 115 13.56 24.05 -5.48
C VAL A 115 14.37 22.90 -4.91
N ASN A 116 15.69 22.93 -5.04
CA ASN A 116 16.56 21.89 -4.47
C ASN A 116 16.48 21.82 -2.94
N VAL A 117 16.38 22.95 -2.27
CA VAL A 117 16.20 23.00 -0.79
C VAL A 117 14.85 22.42 -0.40
N ILE A 118 13.77 22.79 -1.10
CA ILE A 118 12.44 22.24 -0.86
C ILE A 118 12.42 20.72 -1.10
N MET A 119 13.00 20.25 -2.19
CA MET A 119 13.09 18.83 -2.53
C MET A 119 13.86 18.04 -1.45
N LYS A 120 14.96 18.56 -0.92
CA LYS A 120 15.67 17.96 0.21
C LYS A 120 14.81 17.89 1.46
N GLY A 121 14.07 18.95 1.77
CA GLY A 121 13.10 18.93 2.89
C GLY A 121 12.02 17.88 2.72
N MET A 122 11.47 17.73 1.50
CA MET A 122 10.49 16.69 1.19
C MET A 122 11.09 15.28 1.32
N GLN A 123 12.32 15.06 0.87
CA GLN A 123 13.03 13.77 1.06
C GLN A 123 13.19 13.42 2.53
N THR A 124 13.51 14.39 3.39
CA THR A 124 13.60 14.19 4.83
C THR A 124 12.24 13.79 5.42
N GLY A 125 11.15 14.43 4.96
CA GLY A 125 9.79 14.06 5.36
C GLY A 125 9.43 12.63 4.96
N VAL A 126 9.77 12.22 3.73
CA VAL A 126 9.56 10.83 3.27
C VAL A 126 10.37 9.84 4.10
N ALA A 127 11.63 10.17 4.44
CA ALA A 127 12.45 9.33 5.30
C ALA A 127 11.81 9.15 6.70
N ALA A 128 11.26 10.21 7.29
CA ALA A 128 10.55 10.13 8.55
C ALA A 128 9.32 9.19 8.49
N VAL A 129 8.53 9.28 7.40
CA VAL A 129 7.38 8.39 7.18
C VAL A 129 7.82 6.93 7.03
N ILE A 130 8.92 6.66 6.32
CA ILE A 130 9.46 5.30 6.18
C ILE A 130 9.87 4.75 7.55
N ILE A 131 10.54 5.56 8.37
CA ILE A 131 10.94 5.17 9.73
C ILE A 131 9.70 4.86 10.59
N ASP A 132 8.66 5.68 10.53
CA ASP A 132 7.40 5.47 11.26
C ASP A 132 6.72 4.15 10.87
N VAL A 133 6.64 3.87 9.57
CA VAL A 133 6.10 2.60 9.04
C VAL A 133 6.93 1.42 9.55
N VAL A 134 8.27 1.49 9.50
CA VAL A 134 9.15 0.42 9.98
C VAL A 134 8.94 0.19 11.48
N ILE A 135 8.91 1.25 12.30
CA ILE A 135 8.66 1.16 13.74
C ILE A 135 7.31 0.50 14.01
N THR A 136 6.27 0.91 13.29
CA THR A 136 4.92 0.35 13.42
C THR A 136 4.90 -1.15 13.07
N MET A 137 5.53 -1.56 11.97
CA MET A 137 5.61 -2.97 11.58
C MET A 137 6.40 -3.81 12.58
N VAL A 138 7.54 -3.31 13.04
CA VAL A 138 8.37 -3.97 14.04
C VAL A 138 7.61 -4.11 15.38
N SER A 139 6.91 -3.07 15.82
CA SER A 139 6.13 -3.10 17.06
C SER A 139 5.01 -4.15 17.02
N GLN A 140 4.34 -4.30 15.86
CA GLN A 140 3.33 -5.35 15.69
C GLN A 140 3.92 -6.76 15.86
N ILE A 141 5.13 -6.98 15.35
CA ILE A 141 5.82 -8.27 15.49
C ILE A 141 6.24 -8.52 16.95
N PHE A 142 6.69 -7.50 17.65
CA PHE A 142 6.99 -7.59 19.10
C PHE A 142 5.74 -7.95 19.91
N MET A 143 4.57 -7.42 19.56
CA MET A 143 3.30 -7.76 20.21
C MET A 143 2.92 -9.25 20.06
N MET A 144 3.36 -9.93 19.01
CA MET A 144 3.11 -11.35 18.81
C MET A 144 3.87 -12.27 19.78
N LYS A 145 4.76 -11.74 20.64
CA LYS A 145 5.53 -12.45 21.69
C LYS A 145 6.26 -13.73 21.25
N LYS A 146 6.46 -13.94 19.97
CA LYS A 146 7.14 -15.13 19.44
C LYS A 146 8.60 -14.79 19.11
N LYS A 147 9.53 -15.27 19.93
CA LYS A 147 10.98 -15.02 19.79
C LYS A 147 11.53 -15.34 18.37
N ILE A 148 10.92 -16.32 17.68
CA ILE A 148 11.36 -16.75 16.36
C ILE A 148 11.21 -15.66 15.29
N HIS A 149 10.19 -14.81 15.37
CA HIS A 149 9.99 -13.72 14.40
C HIS A 149 11.04 -12.61 14.58
N ILE A 150 11.42 -12.34 15.84
CA ILE A 150 12.47 -11.37 16.16
C ILE A 150 13.82 -11.88 15.63
N LEU A 151 14.11 -13.16 15.85
CA LEU A 151 15.34 -13.79 15.36
C LEU A 151 15.41 -13.72 13.82
N MET A 152 14.30 -13.96 13.13
CA MET A 152 14.22 -13.87 11.67
C MET A 152 14.47 -12.44 11.16
N ILE A 153 13.95 -11.41 11.83
CA ILE A 153 14.20 -10.01 11.44
C ILE A 153 15.68 -9.68 11.54
N ILE A 154 16.32 -10.06 12.67
CA ILE A 154 17.74 -9.81 12.89
C ILE A 154 18.56 -10.55 11.84
N PHE A 155 18.23 -11.82 11.56
CA PHE A 155 18.95 -12.62 10.56
C PHE A 155 18.83 -11.99 9.16
N VAL A 156 17.60 -11.59 8.74
CA VAL A 156 17.36 -10.94 7.45
C VAL A 156 18.11 -9.62 7.35
N PHE A 157 18.11 -8.83 8.41
CA PHE A 157 18.83 -7.56 8.45
C PHE A 157 20.33 -7.75 8.27
N ILE A 158 20.93 -8.69 9.00
CA ILE A 158 22.36 -9.02 8.89
C ILE A 158 22.68 -9.56 7.49
N ALA A 159 21.89 -10.49 6.97
CA ALA A 159 22.09 -11.06 5.64
C ALA A 159 22.04 -10.00 4.53
N THR A 160 21.10 -9.04 4.63
CA THR A 160 20.97 -7.97 3.64
C THR A 160 22.09 -6.93 3.76
N TYR A 161 22.39 -6.50 4.99
CA TYR A 161 23.32 -5.39 5.21
C TYR A 161 24.80 -5.82 5.03
N PHE A 162 25.21 -6.95 5.64
CA PHE A 162 26.60 -7.41 5.61
C PHE A 162 26.93 -8.22 4.37
N PHE A 163 26.05 -9.14 3.97
CA PHE A 163 26.34 -10.05 2.84
C PHE A 163 25.80 -9.53 1.51
N LYS A 164 25.07 -8.39 1.48
CA LYS A 164 24.48 -7.81 0.26
C LYS A 164 23.73 -8.83 -0.61
N ILE A 165 23.14 -9.84 0.04
CA ILE A 165 22.37 -10.89 -0.64
C ILE A 165 21.15 -10.26 -1.30
N ASN A 166 20.85 -10.66 -2.53
CA ASN A 166 19.67 -10.16 -3.24
C ASN A 166 18.40 -10.49 -2.44
N ILE A 167 17.57 -9.46 -2.20
CA ILE A 167 16.35 -9.55 -1.41
C ILE A 167 15.41 -10.66 -1.89
N ILE A 168 15.39 -10.95 -3.20
CA ILE A 168 14.58 -12.01 -3.80
C ILE A 168 14.90 -13.38 -3.19
N PHE A 169 16.19 -13.72 -3.04
CA PHE A 169 16.58 -14.99 -2.42
C PHE A 169 16.18 -15.07 -0.95
N ILE A 170 16.29 -13.96 -0.22
CA ILE A 170 15.88 -13.89 1.20
C ILE A 170 14.39 -14.13 1.33
N ILE A 171 13.57 -13.51 0.48
CA ILE A 171 12.11 -13.70 0.48
C ILE A 171 11.75 -15.17 0.21
N ILE A 172 12.39 -15.81 -0.77
CA ILE A 172 12.13 -17.22 -1.10
C ILE A 172 12.51 -18.12 0.09
N ILE A 173 13.68 -17.92 0.68
CA ILE A 173 14.15 -18.72 1.83
C ILE A 173 13.20 -18.53 3.03
N CYS A 174 12.87 -17.29 3.37
CA CYS A 174 11.93 -17.01 4.46
C CYS A 174 10.53 -17.59 4.20
N GLY A 175 10.07 -17.57 2.95
CA GLY A 175 8.81 -18.18 2.53
C GLY A 175 8.81 -19.71 2.74
N ILE A 176 9.87 -20.38 2.30
CA ILE A 176 10.04 -21.85 2.48
C ILE A 176 10.12 -22.20 3.96
N LEU A 177 10.92 -21.48 4.74
CA LEU A 177 11.05 -21.73 6.19
C LEU A 177 9.73 -21.50 6.92
N GLY A 178 8.98 -20.45 6.56
CA GLY A 178 7.65 -20.15 7.10
C GLY A 178 6.64 -21.27 6.80
N ALA A 179 6.63 -21.77 5.56
CA ALA A 179 5.76 -22.87 5.15
C ALA A 179 6.09 -24.17 5.89
N LEU A 180 7.36 -24.52 6.00
CA LEU A 180 7.81 -25.71 6.74
C LEU A 180 7.46 -25.63 8.22
N TYR A 181 7.68 -24.47 8.85
CA TYR A 181 7.34 -24.25 10.25
C TYR A 181 5.84 -24.38 10.52
N ASN A 182 5.00 -23.83 9.65
CA ASN A 182 3.54 -23.89 9.80
C ASN A 182 3.00 -25.30 9.58
N THR A 183 3.57 -26.05 8.63
CA THR A 183 3.19 -27.45 8.36
C THR A 183 3.56 -28.37 9.52
N SER A 184 4.72 -28.14 10.15
CA SER A 184 5.16 -28.89 11.33
C SER A 184 4.26 -28.65 12.55
N LYS A 185 3.69 -27.45 12.67
CA LYS A 185 2.79 -27.07 13.77
C LYS A 185 1.35 -27.58 13.59
N ARG A 186 0.92 -27.87 12.37
CA ARG A 186 -0.41 -28.46 12.07
C ARG A 186 -0.45 -29.98 12.33
N ARG A 187 0.71 -30.59 12.46
CA ARG A 187 0.82 -32.05 12.72
C ARG A 187 0.95 -32.42 14.22
N LYS A 188 1.03 -31.44 15.09
CA LYS A 188 0.94 -31.59 16.55
C LYS A 188 -0.38 -31.01 17.07
#